data_92007c22782434de51da097f1aa79584
#
_entry.id   92007c22782434de51da097f1aa79584
#
_cell.length_a   1.000
_cell.length_b   1.000
_cell.length_c   1.000
_cell.angle_alpha   90.00
_cell.angle_beta   90.00
_cell.angle_gamma   90.00
#
_symmetry.space_group_name_H-M   'P 1'
#
loop_
_entity.id
_entity.type
_entity.pdbx_description
1 polymer ?
#
loop_
_entity_poly.entity_id
_entity_poly.type
_entity_poly.pdbx_seq_one_letter_code
_entity_poly.pdbx_strand_id
1 'polypeptide(L)'
;MRAFRAVGGDPPFVARAEGAYLFDADGNQYLDFFGSWGPMILGHAFPPVVEAIREAAGRGASFGASTAAEGDLAELVRRCFPSVEKLRFVSSGTEACMSAIRLARGFTGRNFVIKFEGCYHGHSDAMLVKAGSGVATLGIPGSAGVPAETAMHTLALPFNDLEAVKAAFAARPDEIACVIVEPVVGNAGTIAPAEGYLQGLREITAQHGALLILDEVMTGFRVSLGGAQGMYGVKPDLTTLGKIIGGGLPCGAFGGRADVMDKLAPLGPVYQAGTLSGNPLAMAAGIATLKELIAREGEIYPGLEKTTAAIADGVAALAREAGVALTTNRVGSMFTWFFTGEPVVDFAGAATSDTAAFGRFHRAMLEAGVWLPPSQFEAAFVSMAHGAAEVDVVVEAANKALNA
;
A
#
# COMPACT_ATOMS: atom_id res chain seq x y z
N MET A 1 11.32 -15.08 1.79
CA MET A 1 11.26 -15.44 3.22
C MET A 1 10.68 -14.26 3.99
N ARG A 2 9.66 -14.47 4.82
CA ARG A 2 9.05 -13.42 5.67
C ARG A 2 9.88 -13.31 6.94
N ALA A 3 10.59 -12.19 7.12
CA ALA A 3 11.59 -12.09 8.18
C ALA A 3 10.96 -11.64 9.51
N PHE A 4 11.04 -12.48 10.53
CA PHE A 4 10.74 -12.15 11.93
C PHE A 4 11.96 -11.57 12.67
N ARG A 5 13.08 -11.39 11.97
CA ARG A 5 14.33 -10.92 12.58
C ARG A 5 14.18 -9.61 13.34
N ALA A 6 13.32 -8.70 12.86
CA ALA A 6 13.11 -7.40 13.48
C ALA A 6 12.40 -7.49 14.84
N VAL A 7 11.59 -8.52 15.06
CA VAL A 7 10.81 -8.72 16.30
C VAL A 7 11.34 -9.87 17.16
N GLY A 8 12.26 -10.69 16.62
CA GLY A 8 12.77 -11.91 17.26
C GLY A 8 11.78 -13.06 17.16
N GLY A 9 12.28 -14.30 17.24
CA GLY A 9 11.49 -15.52 17.08
C GLY A 9 11.38 -16.01 15.64
N ASP A 10 10.67 -17.13 15.48
CA ASP A 10 10.43 -17.78 14.19
C ASP A 10 8.99 -17.52 13.70
N PRO A 11 8.78 -17.32 12.39
CA PRO A 11 7.43 -17.12 11.86
C PRO A 11 6.63 -18.42 11.92
N PRO A 12 5.35 -18.40 12.37
CA PRO A 12 4.48 -19.56 12.25
C PRO A 12 4.27 -19.96 10.78
N PHE A 13 4.09 -21.27 10.52
CA PHE A 13 3.80 -21.79 9.19
C PHE A 13 2.30 -21.89 9.00
N VAL A 14 1.70 -20.97 8.24
CA VAL A 14 0.25 -20.93 8.00
C VAL A 14 -0.17 -22.11 7.12
N ALA A 15 -1.16 -22.86 7.58
CA ALA A 15 -1.79 -23.95 6.83
C ALA A 15 -3.10 -23.54 6.14
N ARG A 16 -3.89 -22.66 6.77
CA ARG A 16 -5.15 -22.11 6.22
C ARG A 16 -5.50 -20.77 6.85
N ALA A 17 -6.45 -20.08 6.25
CA ALA A 17 -6.97 -18.82 6.77
C ALA A 17 -8.48 -18.72 6.48
N GLU A 18 -9.25 -18.10 7.40
CA GLU A 18 -10.68 -17.93 7.28
C GLU A 18 -11.15 -16.72 8.09
N GLY A 19 -11.97 -15.85 7.51
CA GLY A 19 -12.45 -14.64 8.17
C GLY A 19 -11.31 -13.75 8.63
N ALA A 20 -11.24 -13.45 9.91
CA ALA A 20 -10.19 -12.64 10.53
C ALA A 20 -8.99 -13.47 11.03
N TYR A 21 -8.94 -14.77 10.77
CA TYR A 21 -8.01 -15.68 11.44
C TYR A 21 -7.09 -16.43 10.49
N LEU A 22 -5.84 -16.59 10.94
CA LEU A 22 -4.84 -17.49 10.39
C LEU A 22 -4.73 -18.74 11.28
N PHE A 23 -4.46 -19.90 10.68
CA PHE A 23 -4.25 -21.16 11.39
C PHE A 23 -2.92 -21.73 10.93
N ASP A 24 -2.03 -22.04 11.87
CA ASP A 24 -0.73 -22.61 11.54
C ASP A 24 -0.77 -24.15 11.38
N ALA A 25 0.37 -24.72 11.01
CA ALA A 25 0.51 -26.16 10.82
C ALA A 25 0.44 -26.96 12.13
N ASP A 26 0.63 -26.31 13.27
CA ASP A 26 0.56 -26.92 14.61
C ASP A 26 -0.84 -26.82 15.22
N GLY A 27 -1.79 -26.18 14.51
CA GLY A 27 -3.19 -26.03 14.90
C GLY A 27 -3.47 -24.79 15.75
N ASN A 28 -2.52 -23.89 15.93
CA ASN A 28 -2.76 -22.64 16.63
C ASN A 28 -3.55 -21.66 15.73
N GLN A 29 -4.36 -20.83 16.38
CA GLN A 29 -5.18 -19.81 15.74
C GLN A 29 -4.67 -18.41 16.11
N TYR A 30 -4.59 -17.52 15.12
CA TYR A 30 -4.15 -16.15 15.30
C TYR A 30 -5.15 -15.18 14.68
N LEU A 31 -5.55 -14.16 15.42
CA LEU A 31 -6.27 -12.99 14.88
C LEU A 31 -5.32 -12.16 14.04
N ASP A 32 -5.64 -11.97 12.76
CA ASP A 32 -4.73 -11.44 11.75
C ASP A 32 -4.89 -9.94 11.49
N PHE A 33 -3.94 -9.16 11.96
CA PHE A 33 -3.79 -7.73 11.60
C PHE A 33 -2.75 -7.47 10.51
N PHE A 34 -2.16 -8.51 9.98
CA PHE A 34 -1.21 -8.49 8.88
C PHE A 34 -1.93 -8.43 7.53
N GLY A 35 -3.11 -9.10 7.40
CA GLY A 35 -4.01 -9.03 6.25
C GLY A 35 -3.33 -9.35 4.92
N SER A 36 -2.33 -10.25 4.93
CA SER A 36 -1.49 -10.56 3.75
C SER A 36 -0.81 -9.33 3.14
N TRP A 37 -0.38 -8.36 3.96
CA TRP A 37 0.14 -7.04 3.58
C TRP A 37 -0.89 -6.13 2.89
N GLY A 38 -2.18 -6.30 3.26
CA GLY A 38 -3.25 -5.38 2.92
C GLY A 38 -4.33 -5.86 1.93
N PRO A 39 -4.20 -6.94 1.12
CA PRO A 39 -5.27 -7.34 0.19
C PRO A 39 -6.56 -7.85 0.85
N MET A 40 -6.51 -8.37 2.09
CA MET A 40 -7.63 -9.10 2.71
C MET A 40 -8.66 -8.17 3.37
N ILE A 41 -9.20 -7.18 2.64
CA ILE A 41 -10.19 -6.23 3.18
C ILE A 41 -11.53 -6.90 3.56
N LEU A 42 -11.93 -7.94 2.85
CA LEU A 42 -13.14 -8.72 3.12
C LEU A 42 -12.92 -9.85 4.13
N GLY A 43 -11.67 -10.04 4.60
CA GLY A 43 -11.24 -11.21 5.36
C GLY A 43 -10.75 -12.34 4.46
N HIS A 44 -10.23 -13.41 5.10
CA HIS A 44 -9.71 -14.58 4.40
C HIS A 44 -10.83 -15.48 3.89
N ALA A 45 -10.58 -16.15 2.79
CA ALA A 45 -11.47 -17.13 2.18
C ALA A 45 -12.92 -16.64 2.02
N PHE A 46 -13.11 -15.35 1.69
CA PHE A 46 -14.44 -14.78 1.52
C PHE A 46 -15.22 -15.56 0.44
N PRO A 47 -16.40 -16.16 0.78
CA PRO A 47 -17.03 -17.18 -0.07
C PRO A 47 -17.30 -16.74 -1.50
N PRO A 48 -17.82 -15.52 -1.79
CA PRO A 48 -18.03 -15.08 -3.18
C PRO A 48 -16.75 -15.01 -4.02
N VAL A 49 -15.60 -14.62 -3.41
CA VAL A 49 -14.31 -14.56 -4.09
C VAL A 49 -13.78 -15.97 -4.36
N VAL A 50 -13.90 -16.88 -3.38
CA VAL A 50 -13.48 -18.29 -3.55
C VAL A 50 -14.27 -18.96 -4.65
N GLU A 51 -15.59 -18.75 -4.73
CA GLU A 51 -16.43 -19.34 -5.76
C GLU A 51 -16.09 -18.78 -7.15
N ALA A 52 -15.90 -17.47 -7.26
CA ALA A 52 -15.49 -16.86 -8.53
C ALA A 52 -14.16 -17.44 -9.06
N ILE A 53 -13.20 -17.70 -8.16
CA ILE A 53 -11.92 -18.35 -8.50
C ILE A 53 -12.16 -19.79 -8.99
N ARG A 54 -12.98 -20.58 -8.28
CA ARG A 54 -13.31 -21.97 -8.66
C ARG A 54 -13.95 -22.06 -10.04
N GLU A 55 -14.94 -21.21 -10.30
CA GLU A 55 -15.58 -21.14 -11.60
C GLU A 55 -14.62 -20.73 -12.73
N ALA A 56 -13.77 -19.72 -12.48
CA ALA A 56 -12.78 -19.29 -13.45
C ALA A 56 -11.75 -20.40 -13.75
N ALA A 57 -11.29 -21.11 -12.72
CA ALA A 57 -10.33 -22.20 -12.84
C ALA A 57 -10.88 -23.34 -13.72
N GLY A 58 -12.19 -23.62 -13.64
CA GLY A 58 -12.86 -24.60 -14.48
C GLY A 58 -12.90 -24.27 -15.98
N ARG A 59 -12.66 -22.98 -16.35
CA ARG A 59 -12.62 -22.50 -17.73
C ARG A 59 -11.21 -22.30 -18.28
N GLY A 60 -10.19 -22.39 -17.44
CA GLY A 60 -8.78 -22.22 -17.78
C GLY A 60 -8.11 -21.04 -17.06
N ALA A 61 -6.82 -21.19 -16.75
CA ALA A 61 -6.08 -20.27 -15.92
C ALA A 61 -5.34 -19.17 -16.70
N SER A 62 -5.08 -19.38 -18.02
CA SER A 62 -4.33 -18.42 -18.84
C SER A 62 -4.61 -18.71 -20.33
N PHE A 63 -4.83 -17.66 -21.12
CA PHE A 63 -5.20 -17.80 -22.53
C PHE A 63 -4.19 -17.17 -23.50
N GLY A 64 -3.31 -16.25 -23.04
CA GLY A 64 -2.44 -15.49 -23.93
C GLY A 64 -3.20 -14.56 -24.89
N ALA A 65 -4.45 -14.25 -24.59
CA ALA A 65 -5.34 -13.41 -25.36
C ALA A 65 -6.23 -12.57 -24.42
N SER A 66 -6.77 -11.46 -24.94
CA SER A 66 -7.68 -10.59 -24.17
C SER A 66 -8.97 -11.31 -23.78
N THR A 67 -9.48 -11.00 -22.60
CA THR A 67 -10.72 -11.58 -22.06
C THR A 67 -11.75 -10.49 -21.74
N ALA A 68 -13.03 -10.84 -21.75
CA ALA A 68 -14.09 -9.94 -21.30
C ALA A 68 -13.91 -9.52 -19.83
N ALA A 69 -13.41 -10.43 -18.98
CA ALA A 69 -13.18 -10.16 -17.56
C ALA A 69 -12.16 -9.03 -17.30
N GLU A 70 -11.18 -8.84 -18.18
CA GLU A 70 -10.29 -7.68 -18.11
C GLU A 70 -11.07 -6.37 -18.32
N GLY A 71 -11.98 -6.33 -19.31
CA GLY A 71 -12.86 -5.19 -19.54
C GLY A 71 -13.79 -4.92 -18.36
N ASP A 72 -14.40 -5.97 -17.82
CA ASP A 72 -15.32 -5.87 -16.67
C ASP A 72 -14.60 -5.32 -15.42
N LEU A 73 -13.42 -5.84 -15.10
CA LEU A 73 -12.65 -5.32 -13.95
C LEU A 73 -12.17 -3.89 -14.20
N ALA A 74 -11.73 -3.58 -15.43
CA ALA A 74 -11.33 -2.23 -15.79
C ALA A 74 -12.47 -1.22 -15.61
N GLU A 75 -13.69 -1.57 -15.98
CA GLU A 75 -14.85 -0.69 -15.82
C GLU A 75 -15.22 -0.47 -14.36
N LEU A 76 -15.11 -1.51 -13.50
CA LEU A 76 -15.31 -1.36 -12.06
C LEU A 76 -14.26 -0.41 -11.45
N VAL A 77 -12.99 -0.53 -11.86
CA VAL A 77 -11.92 0.38 -11.41
C VAL A 77 -12.22 1.81 -11.85
N ARG A 78 -12.55 2.04 -13.13
CA ARG A 78 -12.86 3.37 -13.67
C ARG A 78 -14.05 4.04 -12.96
N ARG A 79 -15.05 3.26 -12.58
CA ARG A 79 -16.19 3.74 -11.80
C ARG A 79 -15.77 4.28 -10.43
N CYS A 80 -14.80 3.64 -9.77
CA CYS A 80 -14.32 4.02 -8.45
C CYS A 80 -13.23 5.11 -8.49
N PHE A 81 -12.45 5.15 -9.58
CA PHE A 81 -11.34 6.07 -9.80
C PHE A 81 -11.54 6.92 -11.06
N PRO A 82 -12.28 8.04 -10.98
CA PRO A 82 -12.56 8.87 -12.16
C PRO A 82 -11.32 9.50 -12.82
N SER A 83 -10.17 9.50 -12.15
CA SER A 83 -8.89 9.91 -12.73
C SER A 83 -8.34 8.89 -13.75
N VAL A 84 -8.81 7.63 -13.68
CA VAL A 84 -8.35 6.54 -14.52
C VAL A 84 -9.24 6.43 -15.76
N GLU A 85 -8.86 7.13 -16.83
CA GLU A 85 -9.58 7.07 -18.12
C GLU A 85 -9.24 5.79 -18.89
N LYS A 86 -7.98 5.33 -18.80
CA LYS A 86 -7.47 4.06 -19.35
C LYS A 86 -6.58 3.37 -18.32
N LEU A 87 -6.55 2.04 -18.35
CA LEU A 87 -5.65 1.27 -17.49
C LEU A 87 -5.08 0.05 -18.20
N ARG A 88 -3.99 -0.46 -17.67
CA ARG A 88 -3.32 -1.69 -18.07
C ARG A 88 -3.10 -2.57 -16.84
N PHE A 89 -3.53 -3.85 -16.92
CA PHE A 89 -3.23 -4.83 -15.89
C PHE A 89 -1.79 -5.33 -15.98
N VAL A 90 -1.26 -5.66 -14.80
CA VAL A 90 0.04 -6.29 -14.57
C VAL A 90 -0.11 -7.31 -13.43
N SER A 91 0.96 -8.02 -13.05
CA SER A 91 0.87 -9.08 -12.04
C SER A 91 1.22 -8.63 -10.62
N SER A 92 1.75 -7.42 -10.45
CA SER A 92 2.17 -6.90 -9.13
C SER A 92 2.16 -5.37 -9.07
N GLY A 93 2.15 -4.82 -7.83
CA GLY A 93 2.36 -3.39 -7.60
C GLY A 93 3.73 -2.90 -8.08
N THR A 94 4.78 -3.75 -7.98
CA THR A 94 6.11 -3.44 -8.53
C THR A 94 6.06 -3.18 -10.03
N GLU A 95 5.39 -4.07 -10.78
CA GLU A 95 5.22 -3.89 -12.23
C GLU A 95 4.38 -2.67 -12.56
N ALA A 96 3.35 -2.37 -11.75
CA ALA A 96 2.53 -1.19 -11.92
C ALA A 96 3.35 0.10 -11.77
N CYS A 97 4.09 0.25 -10.66
CA CYS A 97 4.94 1.43 -10.41
C CYS A 97 6.07 1.56 -11.43
N MET A 98 6.77 0.46 -11.74
CA MET A 98 7.82 0.44 -12.76
C MET A 98 7.30 0.89 -14.12
N SER A 99 6.12 0.43 -14.51
CA SER A 99 5.50 0.77 -15.80
C SER A 99 4.99 2.20 -15.84
N ALA A 100 4.37 2.69 -14.76
CA ALA A 100 3.92 4.06 -14.64
C ALA A 100 5.09 5.06 -14.72
N ILE A 101 6.21 4.78 -14.05
CA ILE A 101 7.42 5.61 -14.11
C ILE A 101 8.03 5.60 -15.51
N ARG A 102 8.13 4.42 -16.15
CA ARG A 102 8.60 4.33 -17.55
C ARG A 102 7.71 5.14 -18.47
N LEU A 103 6.41 5.06 -18.29
CA LEU A 103 5.42 5.81 -19.07
C LEU A 103 5.58 7.31 -18.86
N ALA A 104 5.74 7.77 -17.61
CA ALA A 104 5.97 9.17 -17.30
C ALA A 104 7.23 9.72 -17.96
N ARG A 105 8.34 8.96 -17.92
CA ARG A 105 9.56 9.30 -18.64
C ARG A 105 9.35 9.37 -20.16
N GLY A 106 8.66 8.38 -20.73
CA GLY A 106 8.35 8.33 -22.15
C GLY A 106 7.40 9.43 -22.63
N PHE A 107 6.49 9.88 -21.77
CA PHE A 107 5.57 10.97 -22.06
C PHE A 107 6.25 12.34 -21.99
N THR A 108 7.05 12.58 -20.95
CA THR A 108 7.69 13.89 -20.71
C THR A 108 9.01 14.07 -21.42
N GLY A 109 9.67 12.99 -21.83
CA GLY A 109 11.04 13.01 -22.35
C GLY A 109 12.12 13.30 -21.30
N ARG A 110 11.77 13.24 -20.01
CA ARG A 110 12.61 13.57 -18.86
C ARG A 110 13.05 12.33 -18.10
N ASN A 111 14.12 12.40 -17.30
CA ASN A 111 14.73 11.24 -16.67
C ASN A 111 14.53 11.15 -15.16
N PHE A 112 14.50 12.28 -14.44
CA PHE A 112 14.44 12.29 -12.99
C PHE A 112 13.06 11.95 -12.45
N VAL A 113 13.04 11.25 -11.31
CA VAL A 113 11.84 10.90 -10.55
C VAL A 113 12.03 11.35 -9.12
N ILE A 114 11.03 12.01 -8.55
CA ILE A 114 10.96 12.26 -7.11
C ILE A 114 10.12 11.15 -6.47
N LYS A 115 10.63 10.56 -5.39
CA LYS A 115 9.92 9.72 -4.43
C LYS A 115 10.14 10.24 -3.01
N PHE A 116 9.49 9.64 -2.02
CA PHE A 116 9.61 10.09 -0.63
C PHE A 116 10.20 9.01 0.27
N GLU A 117 10.94 9.45 1.29
CA GLU A 117 11.48 8.57 2.33
C GLU A 117 10.34 7.83 3.03
N GLY A 118 10.55 6.56 3.36
CA GLY A 118 9.51 5.70 3.91
C GLY A 118 8.52 5.14 2.91
N CYS A 119 8.36 5.73 1.70
CA CYS A 119 7.52 5.17 0.64
C CYS A 119 8.20 4.00 -0.08
N TYR A 120 7.42 2.96 -0.35
CA TYR A 120 7.85 1.79 -1.11
C TYR A 120 7.02 1.64 -2.39
N HIS A 121 7.70 1.65 -3.53
CA HIS A 121 7.08 1.57 -4.86
C HIS A 121 7.53 0.31 -5.62
N GLY A 122 7.66 -0.80 -4.90
CA GLY A 122 8.17 -2.05 -5.45
C GLY A 122 9.71 -2.09 -5.50
N HIS A 123 10.23 -3.20 -6.03
CA HIS A 123 11.66 -3.51 -6.00
C HIS A 123 12.37 -3.37 -7.35
N SER A 124 11.87 -2.51 -8.24
CA SER A 124 12.66 -2.11 -9.41
C SER A 124 13.87 -1.29 -8.96
N ASP A 125 15.02 -1.48 -9.59
CA ASP A 125 16.30 -0.92 -9.17
C ASP A 125 16.25 0.59 -8.91
N ALA A 126 15.59 1.34 -9.80
CA ALA A 126 15.43 2.79 -9.64
C ALA A 126 14.65 3.19 -8.37
N MET A 127 13.82 2.31 -7.80
CA MET A 127 13.01 2.61 -6.61
C MET A 127 13.66 2.15 -5.30
N LEU A 128 14.75 1.38 -5.36
CA LEU A 128 15.52 0.95 -4.20
C LEU A 128 16.59 1.97 -3.77
N VAL A 129 16.27 3.25 -3.89
CA VAL A 129 17.13 4.35 -3.47
C VAL A 129 16.79 4.73 -2.04
N LYS A 130 17.82 4.77 -1.17
CA LYS A 130 17.75 5.42 0.14
C LYS A 130 18.45 6.76 0.06
N ALA A 131 17.79 7.85 0.41
CA ALA A 131 18.42 9.12 0.67
C ALA A 131 18.42 9.35 2.18
N GLY A 132 19.61 9.38 2.79
CA GLY A 132 19.79 10.04 4.07
C GLY A 132 20.02 11.54 3.82
N SER A 133 19.79 12.40 4.81
CA SER A 133 19.82 13.86 4.72
C SER A 133 21.12 14.48 4.15
N GLY A 134 22.22 13.72 4.10
CA GLY A 134 23.49 14.16 3.50
C GLY A 134 23.74 13.63 2.08
N VAL A 135 22.86 12.79 1.52
CA VAL A 135 23.11 12.03 0.27
C VAL A 135 21.97 12.17 -0.74
N ALA A 136 20.94 12.95 -0.43
CA ALA A 136 19.78 13.21 -1.29
C ALA A 136 20.14 13.71 -2.71
N THR A 137 21.35 14.22 -2.89
CA THR A 137 21.85 14.74 -4.16
C THR A 137 22.55 13.67 -5.01
N LEU A 138 22.92 12.52 -4.49
CA LEU A 138 23.79 11.54 -5.16
C LEU A 138 23.18 10.17 -5.47
N GLY A 139 21.91 9.91 -5.05
CA GLY A 139 21.19 8.67 -5.37
C GLY A 139 21.96 7.41 -4.98
N ILE A 140 22.23 7.21 -3.67
CA ILE A 140 22.91 5.98 -3.24
C ILE A 140 21.93 4.82 -3.25
N PRO A 141 22.28 3.65 -3.84
CA PRO A 141 21.45 2.46 -3.81
C PRO A 141 21.16 2.02 -2.37
N GLY A 142 19.89 1.77 -2.05
CA GLY A 142 19.49 1.20 -0.76
C GLY A 142 19.65 -0.31 -0.67
N SER A 143 20.05 -0.97 -1.77
CA SER A 143 20.23 -2.41 -1.86
C SER A 143 21.52 -2.73 -2.59
N ALA A 144 22.25 -3.75 -2.08
CA ALA A 144 23.35 -4.34 -2.82
C ALA A 144 22.82 -4.88 -4.18
N GLY A 145 23.61 -4.72 -5.23
CA GLY A 145 23.27 -5.15 -6.59
C GLY A 145 22.58 -4.10 -7.45
N VAL A 146 22.18 -2.96 -6.90
CA VAL A 146 21.66 -1.83 -7.69
C VAL A 146 22.83 -0.98 -8.21
N PRO A 147 23.00 -0.82 -9.54
CA PRO A 147 24.03 0.05 -10.10
C PRO A 147 23.78 1.52 -9.73
N ALA A 148 24.86 2.26 -9.45
CA ALA A 148 24.77 3.68 -9.09
C ALA A 148 24.11 4.50 -10.20
N GLU A 149 24.39 4.18 -11.47
CA GLU A 149 23.83 4.84 -12.65
C GLU A 149 22.31 4.68 -12.76
N THR A 150 21.74 3.57 -12.25
CA THR A 150 20.30 3.36 -12.20
C THR A 150 19.66 4.20 -11.09
N ALA A 151 20.33 4.34 -9.97
CA ALA A 151 19.85 5.08 -8.79
C ALA A 151 19.94 6.60 -8.97
N MET A 152 20.89 7.12 -9.76
CA MET A 152 21.22 8.54 -9.85
C MET A 152 20.07 9.44 -10.36
N HIS A 153 19.08 8.86 -11.04
CA HIS A 153 17.93 9.60 -11.54
C HIS A 153 16.72 9.58 -10.59
N THR A 154 16.89 9.09 -9.37
CA THR A 154 15.83 9.06 -8.36
C THR A 154 16.19 9.94 -7.18
N LEU A 155 15.38 10.96 -6.93
CA LEU A 155 15.50 11.86 -5.80
C LEU A 155 14.55 11.36 -4.71
N ALA A 156 15.07 11.03 -3.53
CA ALA A 156 14.25 10.74 -2.36
C ALA A 156 14.23 11.98 -1.44
N LEU A 157 13.04 12.47 -1.16
CA LEU A 157 12.80 13.67 -0.35
C LEU A 157 12.02 13.32 0.91
N PRO A 158 12.05 14.16 1.96
CA PRO A 158 11.19 13.96 3.12
C PRO A 158 9.71 14.00 2.72
N PHE A 159 8.90 13.09 3.29
CA PHE A 159 7.45 13.14 3.15
C PHE A 159 6.89 14.32 3.96
N ASN A 160 5.79 14.93 3.51
CA ASN A 160 5.18 16.13 4.09
C ASN A 160 6.02 17.42 3.98
N ASP A 161 7.07 17.45 3.14
CA ASP A 161 7.91 18.64 2.91
C ASP A 161 7.76 19.16 1.47
N LEU A 162 6.83 20.11 1.25
CA LEU A 162 6.64 20.76 -0.05
C LEU A 162 7.81 21.68 -0.44
N GLU A 163 8.53 22.23 0.53
CA GLU A 163 9.65 23.11 0.24
C GLU A 163 10.83 22.33 -0.34
N ALA A 164 11.09 21.11 0.15
CA ALA A 164 12.06 20.22 -0.45
C ALA A 164 11.71 19.87 -1.91
N VAL A 165 10.41 19.67 -2.20
CA VAL A 165 9.93 19.41 -3.57
C VAL A 165 10.14 20.61 -4.48
N LYS A 166 9.78 21.83 -4.03
CA LYS A 166 10.01 23.09 -4.79
C LYS A 166 11.49 23.30 -5.06
N ALA A 167 12.34 23.08 -4.05
CA ALA A 167 13.79 23.20 -4.20
C ALA A 167 14.35 22.20 -5.22
N ALA A 168 13.85 20.97 -5.26
CA ALA A 168 14.25 19.97 -6.24
C ALA A 168 13.89 20.40 -7.67
N PHE A 169 12.67 20.92 -7.89
CA PHE A 169 12.26 21.45 -9.20
C PHE A 169 13.06 22.70 -9.60
N ALA A 170 13.38 23.59 -8.68
CA ALA A 170 14.22 24.76 -8.95
C ALA A 170 15.65 24.38 -9.33
N ALA A 171 16.22 23.34 -8.69
CA ALA A 171 17.56 22.85 -8.97
C ALA A 171 17.66 22.06 -10.29
N ARG A 172 16.52 21.51 -10.79
CA ARG A 172 16.44 20.67 -11.99
C ARG A 172 15.26 21.06 -12.87
N PRO A 173 15.27 22.27 -13.42
CA PRO A 173 14.20 22.71 -14.31
C PRO A 173 14.16 21.80 -15.54
N ASP A 174 12.95 21.36 -15.90
CA ASP A 174 12.68 20.50 -17.07
C ASP A 174 13.37 19.13 -17.12
N GLU A 175 13.92 18.64 -15.99
CA GLU A 175 14.54 17.31 -15.92
C GLU A 175 13.66 16.27 -15.20
N ILE A 176 12.72 16.69 -14.35
CA ILE A 176 11.88 15.82 -13.52
C ILE A 176 10.67 15.36 -14.34
N ALA A 177 10.58 14.04 -14.56
CA ALA A 177 9.49 13.40 -15.30
C ALA A 177 8.22 13.29 -14.45
N CYS A 178 8.36 12.88 -13.20
CA CYS A 178 7.24 12.67 -12.30
C CYS A 178 7.63 12.73 -10.82
N VAL A 179 6.60 12.95 -10.01
CA VAL A 179 6.60 12.69 -8.57
C VAL A 179 5.74 11.45 -8.34
N ILE A 180 6.29 10.42 -7.65
CA ILE A 180 5.52 9.26 -7.20
C ILE A 180 5.44 9.26 -5.67
N VAL A 181 4.24 9.05 -5.13
CA VAL A 181 3.99 9.12 -3.69
C VAL A 181 2.92 8.10 -3.26
N GLU A 182 3.14 7.41 -2.14
CA GLU A 182 2.04 6.79 -1.40
C GLU A 182 1.23 7.92 -0.75
N PRO A 183 -0.06 8.12 -1.10
CA PRO A 183 -0.82 9.24 -0.55
C PRO A 183 -1.07 9.12 0.96
N VAL A 184 -1.06 7.90 1.49
CA VAL A 184 -0.85 7.56 2.91
C VAL A 184 0.27 6.56 2.93
N VAL A 185 1.36 6.88 3.61
CA VAL A 185 2.50 5.95 3.70
C VAL A 185 2.09 4.75 4.53
N GLY A 186 2.37 3.55 4.02
CA GLY A 186 2.10 2.28 4.72
C GLY A 186 3.35 1.45 4.98
N ASN A 187 4.47 1.80 4.35
CA ASN A 187 5.75 1.09 4.44
C ASN A 187 6.77 1.75 5.40
N ALA A 188 6.31 2.75 6.14
CA ALA A 188 7.00 3.34 7.29
C ALA A 188 6.08 3.41 8.53
N GLY A 189 5.08 2.54 8.55
CA GLY A 189 3.88 2.65 9.36
C GLY A 189 2.85 3.55 8.69
N THR A 190 1.67 3.69 9.30
CA THR A 190 0.60 4.52 8.74
C THR A 190 0.90 5.99 9.00
N ILE A 191 1.30 6.74 7.95
CA ILE A 191 1.57 8.17 8.04
C ILE A 191 0.67 8.92 7.05
N ALA A 192 -0.22 9.75 7.59
CA ALA A 192 -1.14 10.56 6.79
C ALA A 192 -0.41 11.75 6.13
N PRO A 193 -0.86 12.21 4.96
CA PRO A 193 -0.39 13.46 4.40
C PRO A 193 -0.84 14.63 5.28
N ALA A 194 0.03 15.62 5.45
CA ALA A 194 -0.34 16.89 6.05
C ALA A 194 -1.43 17.60 5.22
N GLU A 195 -2.19 18.46 5.86
CA GLU A 195 -3.21 19.24 5.17
C GLU A 195 -2.60 20.05 4.01
N GLY A 196 -3.19 19.94 2.82
CA GLY A 196 -2.72 20.60 1.60
C GLY A 196 -1.49 19.96 0.93
N TYR A 197 -0.87 18.94 1.52
CA TYR A 197 0.35 18.35 0.97
C TYR A 197 0.14 17.74 -0.42
N LEU A 198 -0.85 16.87 -0.59
CA LEU A 198 -1.12 16.23 -1.87
C LEU A 198 -1.59 17.23 -2.94
N GLN A 199 -2.37 18.24 -2.55
CA GLN A 199 -2.78 19.34 -3.40
C GLN A 199 -1.55 20.14 -3.88
N GLY A 200 -0.63 20.45 -2.96
CA GLY A 200 0.62 21.14 -3.29
C GLY A 200 1.49 20.33 -4.25
N LEU A 201 1.60 18.99 -4.09
CA LEU A 201 2.27 18.12 -5.06
C LEU A 201 1.61 18.20 -6.44
N ARG A 202 0.26 18.20 -6.49
CA ARG A 202 -0.48 18.34 -7.75
C ARG A 202 -0.19 19.68 -8.44
N GLU A 203 -0.18 20.77 -7.69
CA GLU A 203 0.07 22.11 -8.21
C GLU A 203 1.51 22.26 -8.74
N ILE A 204 2.50 21.83 -7.95
CA ILE A 204 3.91 21.90 -8.32
C ILE A 204 4.17 21.06 -9.59
N THR A 205 3.67 19.83 -9.64
CA THR A 205 3.87 18.99 -10.84
C THR A 205 3.22 19.59 -12.08
N ALA A 206 2.02 20.16 -11.96
CA ALA A 206 1.34 20.82 -13.07
C ALA A 206 2.11 22.06 -13.58
N GLN A 207 2.62 22.90 -12.66
CA GLN A 207 3.38 24.10 -13.00
C GLN A 207 4.65 23.78 -13.79
N HIS A 208 5.29 22.65 -13.49
CA HIS A 208 6.54 22.21 -14.11
C HIS A 208 6.34 21.21 -15.26
N GLY A 209 5.11 20.88 -15.64
CA GLY A 209 4.82 19.90 -16.69
C GLY A 209 5.33 18.49 -16.38
N ALA A 210 5.52 18.16 -15.10
CA ALA A 210 5.81 16.83 -14.62
C ALA A 210 4.50 16.09 -14.29
N LEU A 211 4.53 14.75 -14.23
CA LEU A 211 3.35 13.97 -13.88
C LEU A 211 3.31 13.67 -12.36
N LEU A 212 2.11 13.71 -11.79
CA LEU A 212 1.84 13.18 -10.45
C LEU A 212 1.36 11.75 -10.56
N ILE A 213 2.06 10.82 -9.92
CA ILE A 213 1.69 9.40 -9.78
C ILE A 213 1.29 9.17 -8.33
N LEU A 214 0.02 8.83 -8.08
CA LEU A 214 -0.39 8.31 -6.77
C LEU A 214 -0.25 6.80 -6.74
N ASP A 215 0.62 6.32 -5.85
CA ASP A 215 0.75 4.89 -5.58
C ASP A 215 -0.32 4.45 -4.59
N GLU A 216 -1.42 4.00 -5.16
CA GLU A 216 -2.58 3.46 -4.43
C GLU A 216 -2.55 1.93 -4.32
N VAL A 217 -1.37 1.32 -4.45
CA VAL A 217 -1.23 -0.14 -4.30
C VAL A 217 -1.69 -0.60 -2.92
N MET A 218 -1.51 0.23 -1.88
CA MET A 218 -1.98 -0.05 -0.53
C MET A 218 -3.31 0.63 -0.22
N THR A 219 -3.47 1.89 -0.56
CA THR A 219 -4.61 2.74 -0.18
C THR A 219 -5.82 2.57 -1.10
N GLY A 220 -5.62 2.13 -2.34
CA GLY A 220 -6.69 1.90 -3.31
C GLY A 220 -7.69 0.86 -2.81
N PHE A 221 -8.97 1.22 -2.78
CA PHE A 221 -10.07 0.44 -2.21
C PHE A 221 -9.93 0.12 -0.70
N ARG A 222 -8.85 0.60 -0.04
CA ARG A 222 -8.58 0.32 1.38
C ARG A 222 -9.13 1.41 2.28
N VAL A 223 -8.75 2.66 2.04
CA VAL A 223 -9.13 3.79 2.89
C VAL A 223 -10.49 4.38 2.54
N SER A 224 -10.89 4.24 1.29
CA SER A 224 -12.24 4.49 0.76
C SER A 224 -12.42 3.71 -0.54
N LEU A 225 -13.62 3.67 -1.10
CA LEU A 225 -13.90 3.04 -2.39
C LEU A 225 -13.09 3.69 -3.53
N GLY A 226 -12.93 5.01 -3.50
CA GLY A 226 -12.12 5.79 -4.44
C GLY A 226 -10.65 5.96 -4.02
N GLY A 227 -10.16 5.16 -3.06
CA GLY A 227 -8.81 5.24 -2.54
C GLY A 227 -8.52 6.56 -1.81
N ALA A 228 -7.24 6.85 -1.61
CA ALA A 228 -6.83 8.09 -0.98
C ALA A 228 -7.04 9.31 -1.89
N GLN A 229 -6.93 9.17 -3.21
CA GLN A 229 -7.24 10.27 -4.12
C GLN A 229 -8.69 10.75 -3.99
N GLY A 230 -9.64 9.84 -3.78
CA GLY A 230 -11.03 10.18 -3.49
C GLY A 230 -11.21 10.83 -2.12
N MET A 231 -10.55 10.27 -1.10
CA MET A 231 -10.59 10.77 0.28
C MET A 231 -10.03 12.20 0.41
N TYR A 232 -8.91 12.49 -0.25
CA TYR A 232 -8.22 13.80 -0.17
C TYR A 232 -8.57 14.76 -1.32
N GLY A 233 -9.41 14.34 -2.27
CA GLY A 233 -9.86 15.20 -3.37
C GLY A 233 -8.74 15.60 -4.35
N VAL A 234 -7.78 14.70 -4.62
CA VAL A 234 -6.65 14.97 -5.52
C VAL A 234 -6.75 14.12 -6.77
N LYS A 235 -6.67 14.75 -7.94
CA LYS A 235 -6.66 14.07 -9.24
C LYS A 235 -5.23 13.91 -9.76
N PRO A 236 -4.62 12.71 -9.71
CA PRO A 236 -3.29 12.46 -10.29
C PRO A 236 -3.35 12.35 -11.82
N ASP A 237 -2.18 12.36 -12.46
CA ASP A 237 -2.04 12.00 -13.88
C ASP A 237 -2.03 10.50 -14.09
N LEU A 238 -1.41 9.76 -13.17
CA LEU A 238 -1.36 8.30 -13.15
C LEU A 238 -1.65 7.77 -11.74
N THR A 239 -2.27 6.60 -11.69
CA THR A 239 -2.54 5.84 -10.47
C THR A 239 -1.98 4.44 -10.63
N THR A 240 -1.31 3.91 -9.60
CA THR A 240 -0.93 2.49 -9.54
C THR A 240 -1.79 1.77 -8.50
N LEU A 241 -2.24 0.57 -8.82
CA LEU A 241 -3.11 -0.28 -8.01
C LEU A 241 -2.50 -1.67 -7.86
N GLY A 242 -2.86 -2.34 -6.79
CA GLY A 242 -2.46 -3.71 -6.49
C GLY A 242 -3.27 -4.28 -5.34
N LYS A 243 -2.73 -5.30 -4.67
CA LYS A 243 -3.32 -5.86 -3.45
C LYS A 243 -4.83 -6.17 -3.59
N ILE A 244 -5.72 -5.30 -3.10
CA ILE A 244 -7.18 -5.51 -3.07
C ILE A 244 -7.75 -5.75 -4.47
N ILE A 245 -7.24 -5.08 -5.52
CA ILE A 245 -7.73 -5.25 -6.89
C ILE A 245 -7.64 -6.69 -7.40
N GLY A 246 -6.74 -7.51 -6.81
CA GLY A 246 -6.56 -8.91 -7.16
C GLY A 246 -7.38 -9.89 -6.30
N GLY A 247 -8.13 -9.42 -5.31
CA GLY A 247 -8.92 -10.28 -4.42
C GLY A 247 -8.07 -11.35 -3.70
N GLY A 248 -6.78 -11.09 -3.45
CA GLY A 248 -5.81 -12.02 -2.86
C GLY A 248 -4.93 -12.76 -3.87
N LEU A 249 -5.17 -12.63 -5.16
CA LEU A 249 -4.35 -13.19 -6.24
C LEU A 249 -3.36 -12.15 -6.81
N PRO A 250 -2.27 -12.61 -7.47
CA PRO A 250 -1.30 -11.73 -8.11
C PRO A 250 -1.96 -10.86 -9.18
N CYS A 251 -2.13 -9.57 -8.88
CA CYS A 251 -2.69 -8.56 -9.77
C CYS A 251 -2.17 -7.19 -9.37
N GLY A 252 -1.91 -6.38 -10.36
CA GLY A 252 -1.72 -4.95 -10.27
C GLY A 252 -2.29 -4.26 -11.49
N ALA A 253 -2.36 -2.96 -11.45
CA ALA A 253 -2.73 -2.14 -12.59
C ALA A 253 -2.07 -0.77 -12.49
N PHE A 254 -1.88 -0.13 -13.63
CA PHE A 254 -1.56 1.29 -13.70
C PHE A 254 -2.45 1.93 -14.77
N GLY A 255 -2.86 3.14 -14.52
CA GLY A 255 -3.76 3.85 -15.40
C GLY A 255 -3.81 5.33 -15.06
N GLY A 256 -4.58 6.09 -15.84
CA GLY A 256 -4.73 7.52 -15.65
C GLY A 256 -5.25 8.20 -16.91
N ARG A 257 -4.76 9.42 -17.17
CA ARG A 257 -5.12 10.24 -18.32
C ARG A 257 -4.93 9.48 -19.64
N ALA A 258 -5.89 9.59 -20.53
CA ALA A 258 -5.89 8.88 -21.81
C ALA A 258 -4.70 9.28 -22.70
N ASP A 259 -4.34 10.57 -22.76
CA ASP A 259 -3.23 11.08 -23.57
C ASP A 259 -1.86 10.55 -23.09
N VAL A 260 -1.70 10.31 -21.78
CA VAL A 260 -0.52 9.68 -21.22
C VAL A 260 -0.51 8.19 -21.53
N MET A 261 -1.63 7.50 -21.27
CA MET A 261 -1.77 6.05 -21.50
C MET A 261 -1.62 5.66 -22.98
N ASP A 262 -1.96 6.56 -23.92
CA ASP A 262 -1.80 6.34 -25.36
C ASP A 262 -0.33 6.34 -25.83
N LYS A 263 0.61 6.68 -24.94
CA LYS A 263 2.05 6.46 -25.21
C LYS A 263 2.49 5.01 -25.04
N LEU A 264 1.62 4.13 -24.49
CA LEU A 264 1.92 2.69 -24.39
C LEU A 264 1.76 1.98 -25.73
N ALA A 265 2.64 1.02 -26.01
CA ALA A 265 2.51 0.10 -27.12
C ALA A 265 1.16 -0.69 -27.03
N PRO A 266 0.45 -0.94 -28.13
CA PRO A 266 0.86 -0.66 -29.52
C PRO A 266 0.53 0.76 -30.02
N LEU A 267 -0.15 1.61 -29.22
CA LEU A 267 -0.54 2.97 -29.64
C LEU A 267 0.65 3.93 -29.66
N GLY A 268 1.59 3.77 -28.73
CA GLY A 268 2.78 4.60 -28.59
C GLY A 268 4.06 3.79 -28.46
N PRO A 269 5.21 4.47 -28.25
CA PRO A 269 6.52 3.84 -28.26
C PRO A 269 6.92 3.19 -26.93
N VAL A 270 6.18 3.39 -25.84
CA VAL A 270 6.55 2.88 -24.51
C VAL A 270 6.13 1.43 -24.38
N TYR A 271 7.11 0.53 -24.25
CA TYR A 271 6.86 -0.91 -24.18
C TYR A 271 6.54 -1.39 -22.76
N GLN A 272 5.53 -2.22 -22.65
CA GLN A 272 5.16 -2.99 -21.45
C GLN A 272 4.45 -4.28 -21.89
N ALA A 273 4.83 -5.42 -21.33
CA ALA A 273 4.17 -6.70 -21.55
C ALA A 273 4.32 -7.60 -20.30
N GLY A 274 3.39 -8.49 -20.09
CA GLY A 274 3.42 -9.50 -19.03
C GLY A 274 2.49 -10.66 -19.41
N THR A 275 3.04 -11.86 -19.53
CA THR A 275 2.32 -13.05 -20.03
C THR A 275 1.07 -13.38 -19.21
N LEU A 276 1.15 -13.23 -17.88
CA LEU A 276 0.05 -13.56 -16.95
C LEU A 276 -0.74 -12.33 -16.48
N SER A 277 -0.44 -11.15 -17.01
CA SER A 277 -1.20 -9.94 -16.73
C SER A 277 -2.64 -10.10 -17.25
N GLY A 278 -3.63 -9.79 -16.40
CA GLY A 278 -5.04 -9.98 -16.77
C GLY A 278 -5.49 -11.44 -16.80
N ASN A 279 -4.79 -12.36 -16.09
CA ASN A 279 -5.20 -13.77 -16.07
C ASN A 279 -6.60 -13.95 -15.47
N PRO A 280 -7.37 -14.94 -15.99
CA PRO A 280 -8.79 -15.11 -15.65
C PRO A 280 -9.09 -15.25 -14.16
N LEU A 281 -8.20 -15.89 -13.39
CA LEU A 281 -8.42 -16.13 -11.97
C LEU A 281 -8.34 -14.82 -11.19
N ALA A 282 -7.29 -14.03 -11.44
CA ALA A 282 -7.10 -12.73 -10.77
C ALA A 282 -8.20 -11.74 -11.18
N MET A 283 -8.64 -11.76 -12.44
CA MET A 283 -9.76 -10.93 -12.89
C MET A 283 -11.06 -11.32 -12.19
N ALA A 284 -11.38 -12.62 -12.10
CA ALA A 284 -12.58 -13.11 -11.42
C ALA A 284 -12.58 -12.76 -9.92
N ALA A 285 -11.46 -12.96 -9.24
CA ALA A 285 -11.30 -12.61 -7.83
C ALA A 285 -11.44 -11.10 -7.60
N GLY A 286 -10.80 -10.28 -8.43
CA GLY A 286 -10.90 -8.83 -8.38
C GLY A 286 -12.31 -8.32 -8.63
N ILE A 287 -13.01 -8.85 -9.65
CA ILE A 287 -14.41 -8.51 -9.95
C ILE A 287 -15.31 -8.83 -8.75
N ALA A 288 -15.18 -10.03 -8.17
CA ALA A 288 -15.99 -10.43 -7.01
C ALA A 288 -15.73 -9.51 -5.81
N THR A 289 -14.47 -9.19 -5.55
CA THR A 289 -14.08 -8.28 -4.47
C THR A 289 -14.64 -6.87 -4.69
N LEU A 290 -14.44 -6.27 -5.87
CA LEU A 290 -14.89 -4.90 -6.11
C LEU A 290 -16.41 -4.78 -6.17
N LYS A 291 -17.11 -5.79 -6.69
CA LYS A 291 -18.59 -5.82 -6.64
C LYS A 291 -19.11 -5.77 -5.22
N GLU A 292 -18.51 -6.52 -4.29
CA GLU A 292 -18.89 -6.51 -2.88
C GLU A 292 -18.61 -5.14 -2.24
N LEU A 293 -17.42 -4.58 -2.45
CA LEU A 293 -17.06 -3.25 -1.93
C LEU A 293 -18.00 -2.16 -2.44
N ILE A 294 -18.36 -2.18 -3.74
CA ILE A 294 -19.28 -1.21 -4.35
C ILE A 294 -20.69 -1.38 -3.81
N ALA A 295 -21.18 -2.62 -3.71
CA ALA A 295 -22.56 -2.89 -3.28
C ALA A 295 -22.80 -2.51 -1.81
N ARG A 296 -21.77 -2.62 -0.98
CA ARG A 296 -21.86 -2.39 0.47
C ARG A 296 -20.95 -1.26 0.95
N GLU A 297 -20.63 -0.28 0.10
CA GLU A 297 -19.75 0.86 0.44
C GLU A 297 -20.17 1.54 1.74
N GLY A 298 -21.45 1.89 1.87
CA GLY A 298 -22.01 2.59 3.04
C GLY A 298 -22.00 1.78 4.34
N GLU A 299 -21.74 0.49 4.29
CA GLU A 299 -21.62 -0.39 5.45
C GLU A 299 -20.16 -0.71 5.76
N ILE A 300 -19.40 -1.12 4.73
CA ILE A 300 -18.03 -1.63 4.87
C ILE A 300 -17.09 -0.54 5.41
N TYR A 301 -17.00 0.61 4.75
CA TYR A 301 -16.02 1.62 5.15
C TYR A 301 -16.31 2.27 6.50
N PRO A 302 -17.57 2.64 6.83
CA PRO A 302 -17.87 3.11 8.19
C PRO A 302 -17.65 2.04 9.26
N GLY A 303 -17.93 0.76 8.95
CA GLY A 303 -17.67 -0.36 9.84
C GLY A 303 -16.18 -0.55 10.09
N LEU A 304 -15.37 -0.54 9.05
CA LEU A 304 -13.91 -0.63 9.13
C LEU A 304 -13.30 0.52 9.95
N GLU A 305 -13.73 1.76 9.70
CA GLU A 305 -13.27 2.93 10.46
C GLU A 305 -13.62 2.82 11.94
N LYS A 306 -14.85 2.43 12.27
CA LYS A 306 -15.31 2.24 13.65
C LYS A 306 -14.49 1.17 14.36
N THR A 307 -14.28 0.02 13.73
CA THR A 307 -13.53 -1.09 14.31
C THR A 307 -12.06 -0.71 14.51
N THR A 308 -11.46 -0.06 13.50
CA THR A 308 -10.06 0.42 13.58
C THR A 308 -9.88 1.43 14.70
N ALA A 309 -10.81 2.39 14.85
CA ALA A 309 -10.79 3.36 15.93
C ALA A 309 -10.87 2.67 17.30
N ALA A 310 -11.81 1.73 17.48
CA ALA A 310 -11.97 1.03 18.74
C ALA A 310 -10.70 0.27 19.17
N ILE A 311 -10.05 -0.40 18.21
CA ILE A 311 -8.78 -1.11 18.44
C ILE A 311 -7.65 -0.13 18.76
N ALA A 312 -7.44 0.86 17.90
CA ALA A 312 -6.31 1.77 17.99
C ALA A 312 -6.37 2.63 19.26
N ASP A 313 -7.55 3.21 19.55
CA ASP A 313 -7.78 4.07 20.69
C ASP A 313 -7.82 3.27 22.02
N GLY A 314 -8.35 2.04 21.99
CA GLY A 314 -8.36 1.14 23.13
C GLY A 314 -6.95 0.79 23.61
N VAL A 315 -6.06 0.39 22.69
CA VAL A 315 -4.66 0.08 23.03
C VAL A 315 -3.90 1.34 23.44
N ALA A 316 -4.14 2.50 22.81
CA ALA A 316 -3.53 3.76 23.21
C ALA A 316 -3.94 4.18 24.64
N ALA A 317 -5.16 3.90 25.06
CA ALA A 317 -5.61 4.14 26.44
C ALA A 317 -4.84 3.25 27.44
N LEU A 318 -4.74 1.95 27.14
CA LEU A 318 -3.97 1.00 27.98
C LEU A 318 -2.48 1.36 28.08
N ALA A 319 -1.86 1.80 26.98
CA ALA A 319 -0.48 2.24 26.98
C ALA A 319 -0.26 3.45 27.89
N ARG A 320 -1.19 4.42 27.90
CA ARG A 320 -1.15 5.56 28.84
C ARG A 320 -1.26 5.12 30.29
N GLU A 321 -2.16 4.18 30.59
CA GLU A 321 -2.33 3.63 31.94
C GLU A 321 -1.08 2.87 32.41
N ALA A 322 -0.43 2.14 31.50
CA ALA A 322 0.81 1.41 31.76
C ALA A 322 2.06 2.32 31.76
N GLY A 323 1.94 3.63 31.46
CA GLY A 323 3.06 4.55 31.36
C GLY A 323 3.99 4.30 30.16
N VAL A 324 3.51 3.61 29.12
CA VAL A 324 4.24 3.32 27.89
C VAL A 324 4.05 4.46 26.89
N ALA A 325 5.16 5.02 26.40
CA ALA A 325 5.14 6.03 25.35
C ALA A 325 4.70 5.39 24.04
N LEU A 326 3.50 5.72 23.57
CA LEU A 326 2.89 5.16 22.37
C LEU A 326 2.16 6.25 21.58
N THR A 327 2.60 6.47 20.36
CA THR A 327 1.89 7.30 19.36
C THR A 327 1.12 6.40 18.41
N THR A 328 -0.14 6.73 18.17
CA THR A 328 -1.03 5.97 17.29
C THR A 328 -1.40 6.78 16.07
N ASN A 329 -1.10 6.27 14.89
CA ASN A 329 -1.59 6.81 13.63
C ASN A 329 -2.61 5.85 13.01
N ARG A 330 -3.68 6.39 12.41
CA ARG A 330 -4.67 5.61 11.66
C ARG A 330 -5.28 6.41 10.50
N VAL A 331 -5.59 5.70 9.40
CA VAL A 331 -6.34 6.22 8.26
C VAL A 331 -7.23 5.11 7.72
N GLY A 332 -8.55 5.28 7.78
CA GLY A 332 -9.51 4.24 7.41
C GLY A 332 -9.28 2.94 8.19
N SER A 333 -9.02 1.86 7.49
CA SER A 333 -8.76 0.53 8.06
C SER A 333 -7.26 0.19 8.21
N MET A 334 -6.41 1.21 8.23
CA MET A 334 -4.97 1.10 8.45
C MET A 334 -4.59 1.80 9.75
N PHE A 335 -3.69 1.21 10.54
CA PHE A 335 -3.16 1.85 11.75
C PHE A 335 -1.75 1.36 12.06
N THR A 336 -1.04 2.11 12.89
CA THR A 336 0.26 1.73 13.46
C THR A 336 0.40 2.30 14.85
N TRP A 337 0.90 1.49 15.78
CA TRP A 337 1.34 1.90 17.10
C TRP A 337 2.86 2.09 17.07
N PHE A 338 3.30 3.34 17.19
CA PHE A 338 4.70 3.69 17.27
C PHE A 338 5.12 3.79 18.73
N PHE A 339 6.13 3.03 19.13
CA PHE A 339 6.68 3.07 20.50
C PHE A 339 7.57 4.31 20.68
N THR A 340 6.95 5.47 20.63
CA THR A 340 7.54 6.79 20.85
C THR A 340 6.50 7.75 21.40
N GLY A 341 6.94 8.75 22.17
CA GLY A 341 6.07 9.85 22.63
C GLY A 341 5.98 11.03 21.65
N GLU A 342 6.78 10.99 20.58
CA GLU A 342 6.83 12.06 19.58
C GLU A 342 5.76 11.85 18.49
N PRO A 343 5.23 12.92 17.92
CA PRO A 343 4.36 12.82 16.74
C PRO A 343 5.09 12.18 15.56
N VAL A 344 4.43 11.25 14.87
CA VAL A 344 4.98 10.59 13.68
C VAL A 344 4.27 11.12 12.44
N VAL A 345 4.92 12.03 11.74
CA VAL A 345 4.40 12.71 10.55
C VAL A 345 5.24 12.45 9.29
N ASP A 346 6.38 11.79 9.45
CA ASP A 346 7.32 11.40 8.39
C ASP A 346 8.15 10.18 8.81
N PHE A 347 9.07 9.74 7.95
CA PHE A 347 9.95 8.62 8.24
C PHE A 347 10.95 8.92 9.37
N ALA A 348 11.41 10.17 9.50
CA ALA A 348 12.33 10.56 10.56
C ALA A 348 11.65 10.43 11.94
N GLY A 349 10.39 10.86 12.06
CA GLY A 349 9.57 10.63 13.24
C GLY A 349 9.35 9.16 13.53
N ALA A 350 9.01 8.36 12.53
CA ALA A 350 8.84 6.90 12.69
C ALA A 350 10.13 6.24 13.21
N ALA A 351 11.29 6.67 12.73
CA ALA A 351 12.60 6.14 13.10
C ALA A 351 13.00 6.42 14.56
N THR A 352 12.31 7.32 15.28
CA THR A 352 12.51 7.55 16.73
C THR A 352 11.93 6.45 17.61
N SER A 353 11.14 5.54 17.04
CA SER A 353 10.46 4.48 17.78
C SER A 353 11.44 3.48 18.42
N ASP A 354 11.13 3.07 19.65
CA ASP A 354 11.82 1.95 20.32
C ASP A 354 11.44 0.62 19.67
N THR A 355 12.23 0.19 18.69
CA THR A 355 12.01 -1.07 17.98
C THR A 355 12.19 -2.31 18.85
N ALA A 356 12.95 -2.21 19.96
CA ALA A 356 13.11 -3.30 20.90
C ALA A 356 11.84 -3.48 21.77
N ALA A 357 11.22 -2.37 22.21
CA ALA A 357 9.94 -2.39 22.90
C ALA A 357 8.84 -2.95 21.98
N PHE A 358 8.77 -2.48 20.72
CA PHE A 358 7.87 -3.05 19.73
C PHE A 358 8.08 -4.58 19.56
N GLY A 359 9.34 -5.03 19.50
CA GLY A 359 9.66 -6.45 19.37
C GLY A 359 9.15 -7.29 20.56
N ARG A 360 9.25 -6.78 21.79
CA ARG A 360 8.68 -7.42 23.00
C ARG A 360 7.16 -7.48 22.91
N PHE A 361 6.53 -6.35 22.62
CA PHE A 361 5.09 -6.23 22.47
C PHE A 361 4.56 -7.19 21.37
N HIS A 362 5.19 -7.19 20.18
CA HIS A 362 4.81 -8.08 19.09
C HIS A 362 4.84 -9.56 19.49
N ARG A 363 5.88 -10.02 20.20
CA ARG A 363 5.97 -11.41 20.65
C ARG A 363 4.88 -11.75 21.66
N ALA A 364 4.66 -10.88 22.63
CA ALA A 364 3.60 -11.09 23.63
C ALA A 364 2.20 -11.11 22.99
N MET A 365 1.94 -10.25 22.00
CA MET A 365 0.71 -10.28 21.19
C MET A 365 0.56 -11.59 20.43
N LEU A 366 1.63 -12.07 19.77
CA LEU A 366 1.62 -13.33 19.02
C LEU A 366 1.36 -14.53 19.95
N GLU A 367 1.99 -14.57 21.13
CA GLU A 367 1.74 -15.59 22.16
C GLU A 367 0.30 -15.55 22.68
N ALA A 368 -0.30 -14.38 22.71
CA ALA A 368 -1.72 -14.20 23.06
C ALA A 368 -2.68 -14.48 21.87
N GLY A 369 -2.19 -14.96 20.73
CA GLY A 369 -3.00 -15.29 19.56
C GLY A 369 -3.36 -14.11 18.67
N VAL A 370 -2.62 -12.99 18.74
CA VAL A 370 -2.81 -11.81 17.87
C VAL A 370 -1.57 -11.59 17.02
N TRP A 371 -1.73 -11.67 15.70
CA TRP A 371 -0.64 -11.55 14.76
C TRP A 371 -0.56 -10.15 14.14
N LEU A 372 0.37 -9.35 14.61
CA LEU A 372 0.71 -8.03 14.07
C LEU A 372 1.78 -8.16 12.97
N PRO A 373 1.93 -7.16 12.07
CA PRO A 373 3.07 -7.10 11.15
C PRO A 373 4.41 -7.17 11.90
N PRO A 374 5.41 -7.95 11.44
CA PRO A 374 6.65 -8.19 12.18
C PRO A 374 7.68 -7.05 12.01
N SER A 375 7.23 -5.81 12.00
CA SER A 375 8.08 -4.61 11.94
C SER A 375 7.34 -3.40 12.49
N GLN A 376 8.05 -2.56 13.25
CA GLN A 376 7.56 -1.27 13.72
C GLN A 376 7.14 -0.34 12.56
N PHE A 377 7.73 -0.53 11.38
CA PHE A 377 7.54 0.31 10.20
C PHE A 377 6.50 -0.22 9.22
N GLU A 378 5.63 -1.09 9.66
CA GLU A 378 4.55 -1.63 8.84
C GLU A 378 3.18 -1.18 9.35
N ALA A 379 2.24 -0.99 8.43
CA ALA A 379 0.85 -0.77 8.77
C ALA A 379 0.16 -2.09 9.16
N ALA A 380 -0.68 -2.04 10.17
CA ALA A 380 -1.65 -3.08 10.50
C ALA A 380 -2.98 -2.80 9.78
N PHE A 381 -3.75 -3.86 9.49
CA PHE A 381 -4.94 -3.78 8.67
C PHE A 381 -6.15 -4.43 9.38
N VAL A 382 -7.26 -3.71 9.36
CA VAL A 382 -8.56 -4.26 9.76
C VAL A 382 -9.32 -4.71 8.51
N SER A 383 -10.00 -5.84 8.60
CA SER A 383 -10.89 -6.37 7.56
C SER A 383 -12.34 -6.33 8.00
N MET A 384 -13.25 -6.52 7.07
CA MET A 384 -14.69 -6.64 7.34
C MET A 384 -15.03 -7.80 8.30
N ALA A 385 -14.14 -8.79 8.40
CA ALA A 385 -14.31 -9.93 9.29
C ALA A 385 -13.94 -9.64 10.75
N HIS A 386 -13.33 -8.48 11.04
CA HIS A 386 -13.07 -8.04 12.42
C HIS A 386 -14.31 -7.38 12.99
N GLY A 387 -14.93 -8.00 13.98
CA GLY A 387 -16.11 -7.51 14.70
C GLY A 387 -15.79 -7.09 16.13
N ALA A 388 -16.83 -6.93 16.96
CA ALA A 388 -16.70 -6.53 18.35
C ALA A 388 -15.91 -7.55 19.18
N ALA A 389 -16.11 -8.85 18.94
CA ALA A 389 -15.39 -9.91 19.65
C ALA A 389 -13.87 -9.83 19.37
N GLU A 390 -13.47 -9.55 18.14
CA GLU A 390 -12.06 -9.39 17.76
C GLU A 390 -11.45 -8.13 18.38
N VAL A 391 -12.22 -7.05 18.55
CA VAL A 391 -11.78 -5.85 19.31
C VAL A 391 -11.47 -6.22 20.76
N ASP A 392 -12.33 -6.96 21.43
CA ASP A 392 -12.14 -7.38 22.83
C ASP A 392 -10.87 -8.24 22.95
N VAL A 393 -10.67 -9.20 22.04
CA VAL A 393 -9.49 -10.08 22.02
C VAL A 393 -8.20 -9.27 21.90
N VAL A 394 -8.13 -8.32 20.98
CA VAL A 394 -6.90 -7.55 20.77
C VAL A 394 -6.60 -6.60 21.94
N VAL A 395 -7.64 -5.97 22.51
CA VAL A 395 -7.49 -5.07 23.66
C VAL A 395 -7.01 -5.84 24.89
N GLU A 396 -7.58 -7.03 25.15
CA GLU A 396 -7.13 -7.89 26.25
C GLU A 396 -5.68 -8.37 26.05
N ALA A 397 -5.32 -8.82 24.84
CA ALA A 397 -3.97 -9.23 24.50
C ALA A 397 -2.96 -8.06 24.70
N ALA A 398 -3.32 -6.87 24.22
CA ALA A 398 -2.49 -5.69 24.37
C ALA A 398 -2.30 -5.26 25.84
N ASN A 399 -3.36 -5.38 26.66
CA ASN A 399 -3.24 -5.10 28.08
C ASN A 399 -2.20 -6.01 28.76
N LYS A 400 -2.22 -7.31 28.44
CA LYS A 400 -1.22 -8.27 28.95
C LYS A 400 0.18 -7.91 28.43
N ALA A 401 0.30 -7.62 27.14
CA ALA A 401 1.58 -7.34 26.49
C ALA A 401 2.25 -6.02 26.94
N LEU A 402 1.47 -5.01 27.33
CA LEU A 402 1.96 -3.72 27.82
C LEU A 402 2.41 -3.76 29.27
N ASN A 403 1.92 -4.75 30.06
CA ASN A 403 2.24 -4.92 31.47
C ASN A 403 3.25 -6.06 31.75
N ALA A 404 3.75 -6.73 30.70
CA ALA A 404 4.76 -7.78 30.77
C ALA A 404 6.18 -7.20 30.65
#